data_a74ea725154857533ebae644d98cead2
#
_entry.id   a74ea725154857533ebae644d98cead2
#
_cell.length_a   1.000
_cell.length_b   1.000
_cell.length_c   1.000
_cell.angle_alpha   90.00
_cell.angle_beta   90.00
_cell.angle_gamma   90.00
#
_symmetry.space_group_name_H-M   'P 1'
#
loop_
_entity.id
_entity.type
_entity.pdbx_description
1 polymer ?
#
loop_
_entity_poly.entity_id
_entity_poly.type
_entity_poly.pdbx_seq_one_letter_code
_entity_poly.pdbx_strand_id
1 'polypeptide(L)'
;MKTIALLGASGFVGSAILKEALYRDLQVTAIVRRPESIALRSLNLETRTADAADPTALREAVRNHDAVISAYNPGWNNPDIYEQTLSVYPRIVEAVKLAGIKRLLVVGGAGSLYVGPGMRLLPPL
;
A
#
# COMPACT_ATOMS: atom_id res chain seq x y z
N MET A 1 8.31 18.66 0.03
CA MET A 1 8.13 17.46 -0.81
C MET A 1 7.24 16.48 -0.09
N LYS A 2 6.26 15.93 -0.80
CA LYS A 2 5.35 14.97 -0.18
C LYS A 2 5.96 13.57 -0.17
N THR A 3 5.66 12.85 0.90
CA THR A 3 6.15 11.49 1.10
C THR A 3 4.98 10.52 1.06
N ILE A 4 5.16 9.43 0.33
CA ILE A 4 4.14 8.41 0.13
C ILE A 4 4.71 7.05 0.53
N ALA A 5 3.95 6.32 1.34
CA ALA A 5 4.23 4.92 1.59
C ALA A 5 3.38 4.08 0.63
N LEU A 6 4.01 3.18 -0.10
CA LEU A 6 3.34 2.38 -1.12
C LEU A 6 3.44 0.90 -0.76
N LEU A 7 2.28 0.30 -0.51
CA LEU A 7 2.15 -1.14 -0.29
C LEU A 7 1.92 -1.84 -1.62
N GLY A 8 2.50 -3.03 -1.78
CA GLY A 8 2.33 -3.79 -3.02
C GLY A 8 3.11 -3.22 -4.19
N ALA A 9 4.23 -2.55 -3.93
CA ALA A 9 5.00 -1.85 -4.95
C ALA A 9 5.62 -2.77 -6.01
N SER A 10 5.79 -4.05 -5.71
CA SER A 10 6.36 -5.02 -6.65
C SER A 10 5.32 -5.62 -7.61
N GLY A 11 4.02 -5.43 -7.34
CA GLY A 11 2.98 -5.96 -8.20
C GLY A 11 2.79 -5.16 -9.47
N PHE A 12 1.90 -5.64 -10.34
CA PHE A 12 1.65 -5.01 -11.64
C PHE A 12 1.17 -3.56 -11.48
N VAL A 13 0.13 -3.36 -10.68
CA VAL A 13 -0.42 -2.02 -10.45
C VAL A 13 0.53 -1.20 -9.58
N GLY A 14 1.05 -1.80 -8.51
CA GLY A 14 1.94 -1.09 -7.59
C GLY A 14 3.21 -0.59 -8.25
N SER A 15 3.80 -1.37 -9.17
CA SER A 15 5.00 -0.93 -9.87
C SER A 15 4.72 0.24 -10.82
N ALA A 16 3.54 0.27 -11.43
CA ALA A 16 3.13 1.39 -12.26
C ALA A 16 2.93 2.67 -11.44
N ILE A 17 2.33 2.54 -10.25
CA ILE A 17 2.16 3.65 -9.33
C ILE A 17 3.53 4.16 -8.87
N LEU A 18 4.44 3.26 -8.54
CA LEU A 18 5.79 3.62 -8.13
C LEU A 18 6.49 4.47 -9.18
N LYS A 19 6.45 4.03 -10.44
CA LYS A 19 7.08 4.77 -11.54
C LYS A 19 6.48 6.15 -11.68
N GLU A 20 5.16 6.27 -11.64
CA GLU A 20 4.47 7.54 -11.78
C GLU A 20 4.78 8.48 -10.63
N ALA A 21 4.81 7.98 -9.40
CA ALA A 21 5.12 8.78 -8.24
C ALA A 21 6.55 9.33 -8.31
N LEU A 22 7.51 8.50 -8.71
CA LEU A 22 8.90 8.94 -8.87
C LEU A 22 9.03 9.95 -10.02
N TYR A 23 8.28 9.76 -11.10
CA TYR A 23 8.24 10.70 -12.21
C TYR A 23 7.76 12.08 -11.76
N ARG A 24 6.86 12.12 -10.79
CA ARG A 24 6.32 13.37 -10.23
C ARG A 24 7.16 13.93 -9.09
N ASP A 25 8.37 13.42 -8.91
CA ASP A 25 9.32 13.87 -7.89
C ASP A 25 8.82 13.71 -6.45
N LEU A 26 7.93 12.75 -6.22
CA LEU A 26 7.51 12.39 -4.88
C LEU A 26 8.55 11.51 -4.21
N GLN A 27 8.67 11.62 -2.90
CA GLN A 27 9.46 10.65 -2.14
C GLN A 27 8.58 9.46 -1.81
N VAL A 28 9.06 8.27 -2.16
CA VAL A 28 8.29 7.04 -2.02
C VAL A 28 9.04 6.05 -1.14
N THR A 29 8.34 5.51 -0.14
CA THR A 29 8.81 4.36 0.60
C THR A 29 8.01 3.15 0.11
N ALA A 30 8.69 2.24 -0.58
CA ALA A 30 8.09 1.00 -1.04
C ALA A 30 8.13 -0.01 0.11
N ILE A 31 6.96 -0.46 0.55
CA ILE A 31 6.84 -1.42 1.64
C ILE A 31 6.54 -2.77 1.03
N VAL A 32 7.49 -3.70 1.16
CA VAL A 32 7.43 -5.01 0.53
C VAL A 32 7.94 -6.07 1.51
N ARG A 33 7.57 -7.33 1.27
CA ARG A 33 8.12 -8.42 2.07
C ARG A 33 9.53 -8.77 1.64
N ARG A 34 9.85 -8.55 0.36
CA ARG A 34 11.16 -8.87 -0.22
C ARG A 34 11.70 -7.65 -0.93
N PRO A 35 12.68 -6.93 -0.34
CA PRO A 35 13.24 -5.73 -0.94
C PRO A 35 13.83 -5.97 -2.33
N GLU A 36 14.37 -7.15 -2.58
CA GLU A 36 14.94 -7.50 -3.88
C GLU A 36 13.91 -7.55 -5.01
N SER A 37 12.62 -7.56 -4.68
CA SER A 37 11.56 -7.55 -5.69
C SER A 37 11.42 -6.18 -6.37
N ILE A 38 12.05 -5.14 -5.82
CA ILE A 38 12.01 -3.79 -6.38
C ILE A 38 13.27 -3.57 -7.21
N ALA A 39 13.12 -3.52 -8.52
CA ALA A 39 14.24 -3.32 -9.43
C ALA A 39 14.62 -1.85 -9.64
N LEU A 40 13.65 -0.95 -9.46
CA LEU A 40 13.88 0.48 -9.63
C LEU A 40 14.82 1.03 -8.57
N ARG A 41 15.65 1.98 -8.96
CA ARG A 41 16.52 2.70 -8.05
C ARG A 41 16.38 4.20 -8.28
N SER A 42 16.25 4.96 -7.20
CA SER A 42 16.12 6.41 -7.26
C SER A 42 16.53 6.99 -5.91
N LEU A 43 17.05 8.20 -5.92
CA LEU A 43 17.33 8.93 -4.69
C LEU A 43 16.06 9.23 -3.91
N ASN A 44 14.90 9.22 -4.58
CA ASN A 44 13.61 9.48 -3.96
C ASN A 44 12.88 8.20 -3.56
N LEU A 45 13.54 7.04 -3.67
CA LEU A 45 12.96 5.75 -3.33
C LEU A 45 13.69 5.12 -2.17
N GLU A 46 12.95 4.81 -1.11
CA GLU A 46 13.42 3.99 -0.01
C GLU A 46 12.59 2.69 0.00
N THR A 47 13.22 1.59 0.37
CA THR A 47 12.54 0.30 0.48
C THR A 47 12.57 -0.13 1.94
N ARG A 48 11.40 -0.50 2.47
CA ARG A 48 11.27 -1.05 3.82
C ARG A 48 10.59 -2.39 3.78
N THR A 49 10.98 -3.26 4.70
CA THR A 49 10.41 -4.60 4.80
C THR A 49 9.32 -4.62 5.86
N ALA A 50 8.12 -5.02 5.47
CA ALA A 50 7.03 -5.25 6.40
C ALA A 50 5.99 -6.16 5.73
N ASP A 51 5.34 -6.99 6.55
CA ASP A 51 4.21 -7.79 6.11
C ASP A 51 2.93 -6.98 6.33
N ALA A 52 2.14 -6.81 5.27
CA ALA A 52 0.89 -6.06 5.35
C ALA A 52 -0.12 -6.69 6.33
N ALA A 53 0.04 -7.96 6.65
CA ALA A 53 -0.80 -8.65 7.63
C ALA A 53 -0.38 -8.40 9.09
N ASP A 54 0.75 -7.72 9.32
CA ASP A 54 1.25 -7.39 10.65
C ASP A 54 1.02 -5.90 10.91
N PRO A 55 -0.03 -5.54 11.69
CA PRO A 55 -0.36 -4.12 11.90
C PRO A 55 0.73 -3.33 12.62
N THR A 56 1.47 -3.97 13.52
CA THR A 56 2.53 -3.30 14.28
C THR A 56 3.71 -2.94 13.37
N ALA A 57 4.18 -3.91 12.58
CA ALA A 57 5.26 -3.68 11.64
C ALA A 57 4.85 -2.66 10.57
N LEU A 58 3.61 -2.75 10.09
CA LEU A 58 3.11 -1.87 9.07
C LEU A 58 2.98 -0.43 9.59
N ARG A 59 2.48 -0.27 10.82
CA ARG A 59 2.39 1.04 11.46
C ARG A 59 3.76 1.73 11.51
N GLU A 60 4.78 1.00 11.91
CA GLU A 60 6.13 1.55 11.98
C GLU A 60 6.66 1.89 10.59
N ALA A 61 6.36 1.06 9.59
CA ALA A 61 6.85 1.29 8.22
C ALA A 61 6.19 2.51 7.56
N VAL A 62 4.91 2.77 7.84
CA VAL A 62 4.19 3.88 7.21
C VAL A 62 4.27 5.19 7.98
N ARG A 63 4.75 5.16 9.21
CA ARG A 63 4.80 6.33 10.07
C ARG A 63 5.57 7.47 9.41
N ASN A 64 5.13 8.71 9.67
CA ASN A 64 5.76 9.94 9.17
C ASN A 64 5.65 10.14 7.65
N HIS A 65 4.65 9.54 7.03
CA HIS A 65 4.34 9.80 5.63
C HIS A 65 3.09 10.65 5.50
N ASP A 66 2.99 11.41 4.42
CA ASP A 66 1.83 12.26 4.17
C ASP A 66 0.61 11.44 3.74
N ALA A 67 0.85 10.34 3.04
CA ALA A 67 -0.21 9.47 2.55
C ALA A 67 0.29 8.04 2.40
N VAL A 68 -0.66 7.10 2.41
CA VAL A 68 -0.39 5.70 2.13
C VAL A 68 -1.22 5.29 0.92
N ILE A 69 -0.59 4.64 -0.04
CA ILE A 69 -1.27 4.03 -1.18
C ILE A 69 -1.09 2.53 -1.05
N SER A 70 -2.19 1.80 -1.07
CA SER A 70 -2.16 0.34 -1.02
C SER A 70 -2.57 -0.24 -2.35
N ALA A 71 -1.62 -0.89 -3.01
CA ALA A 71 -1.86 -1.76 -4.16
C ALA A 71 -1.63 -3.21 -3.76
N TYR A 72 -1.87 -3.52 -2.49
CA TYR A 72 -1.68 -4.86 -1.95
C TYR A 72 -2.56 -5.88 -2.65
N ASN A 73 -1.97 -7.02 -2.99
CA ASN A 73 -2.66 -8.14 -3.59
C ASN A 73 -1.95 -9.42 -3.15
N PRO A 74 -2.67 -10.40 -2.60
CA PRO A 74 -2.03 -11.65 -2.15
C PRO A 74 -1.56 -12.55 -3.29
N GLY A 75 -1.78 -12.15 -4.55
CA GLY A 75 -1.36 -12.90 -5.73
C GLY A 75 -2.55 -13.39 -6.54
N TRP A 76 -2.55 -13.10 -7.85
CA TRP A 76 -3.66 -13.43 -8.73
C TRP A 76 -3.89 -14.94 -8.85
N ASN A 77 -2.84 -15.76 -8.62
CA ASN A 77 -2.95 -17.22 -8.67
C ASN A 77 -3.30 -17.84 -7.33
N ASN A 78 -3.53 -17.03 -6.31
CA ASN A 78 -3.88 -17.52 -4.99
C ASN A 78 -5.36 -17.87 -4.96
N PRO A 79 -5.74 -19.15 -4.67
CA PRO A 79 -7.15 -19.54 -4.63
C PRO A 79 -7.92 -18.81 -3.53
N ASP A 80 -7.26 -18.33 -2.50
CA ASP A 80 -7.89 -17.62 -1.39
C ASP A 80 -7.75 -16.09 -1.50
N ILE A 81 -7.52 -15.58 -2.71
CA ILE A 81 -7.24 -14.17 -2.92
C ILE A 81 -8.32 -13.25 -2.33
N TYR A 82 -9.59 -13.61 -2.49
CA TYR A 82 -10.69 -12.79 -2.00
C TYR A 82 -10.71 -12.75 -0.47
N GLU A 83 -10.60 -13.92 0.17
CA GLU A 83 -10.63 -14.00 1.62
C GLU A 83 -9.41 -13.33 2.26
N GLN A 84 -8.23 -13.53 1.68
CA GLN A 84 -7.02 -12.89 2.19
C GLN A 84 -7.06 -11.37 2.03
N THR A 85 -7.60 -10.90 0.91
CA THR A 85 -7.78 -9.47 0.70
C THR A 85 -8.70 -8.88 1.76
N LEU A 86 -9.84 -9.50 2.00
CA LEU A 86 -10.78 -9.04 3.03
C LEU A 86 -10.19 -9.09 4.44
N SER A 87 -9.30 -10.06 4.70
CA SER A 87 -8.66 -10.20 6.00
C SER A 87 -7.59 -9.12 6.23
N VAL A 88 -6.84 -8.76 5.18
CA VAL A 88 -5.69 -7.87 5.32
C VAL A 88 -6.09 -6.40 5.30
N TYR A 89 -7.08 -6.00 4.51
CA TYR A 89 -7.44 -4.59 4.41
C TYR A 89 -7.81 -3.93 5.74
N PRO A 90 -8.59 -4.55 6.62
CA PRO A 90 -8.85 -3.94 7.93
C PRO A 90 -7.58 -3.71 8.74
N ARG A 91 -6.59 -4.59 8.62
CA ARG A 91 -5.32 -4.45 9.31
C ARG A 91 -4.51 -3.28 8.76
N ILE A 92 -4.55 -3.09 7.44
CA ILE A 92 -3.90 -1.94 6.80
C ILE A 92 -4.55 -0.64 7.28
N VAL A 93 -5.88 -0.58 7.28
CA VAL A 93 -6.62 0.61 7.73
C VAL A 93 -6.27 0.93 9.19
N GLU A 94 -6.25 -0.09 10.06
CA GLU A 94 -5.91 0.09 11.45
C GLU A 94 -4.49 0.63 11.62
N ALA A 95 -3.53 0.04 10.92
CA ALA A 95 -2.13 0.48 11.01
C ALA A 95 -1.96 1.93 10.57
N VAL A 96 -2.63 2.33 9.50
CA VAL A 96 -2.58 3.70 8.99
C VAL A 96 -3.20 4.68 10.00
N LYS A 97 -4.32 4.31 10.61
CA LYS A 97 -4.95 5.13 11.65
C LYS A 97 -4.05 5.28 12.86
N LEU A 98 -3.45 4.18 13.33
CA LEU A 98 -2.56 4.20 14.48
C LEU A 98 -1.30 5.03 14.21
N ALA A 99 -0.86 5.08 12.97
CA ALA A 99 0.28 5.90 12.57
C ALA A 99 -0.07 7.39 12.45
N GLY A 100 -1.33 7.75 12.57
CA GLY A 100 -1.77 9.14 12.48
C GLY A 100 -1.88 9.68 11.07
N ILE A 101 -1.86 8.82 10.07
CA ILE A 101 -1.96 9.22 8.67
C ILE A 101 -3.42 9.35 8.28
N LYS A 102 -3.77 10.46 7.65
CA LYS A 102 -5.17 10.78 7.33
C LYS A 102 -5.59 10.39 5.92
N ARG A 103 -4.65 10.08 5.06
CA ARG A 103 -4.94 9.76 3.66
C ARG A 103 -4.50 8.35 3.34
N LEU A 104 -5.46 7.52 2.98
CA LEU A 104 -5.22 6.16 2.50
C LEU A 104 -5.99 5.97 1.21
N LEU A 105 -5.25 5.68 0.14
CA LEU A 105 -5.83 5.31 -1.14
C LEU A 105 -5.63 3.82 -1.34
N VAL A 106 -6.71 3.09 -1.58
CA VAL A 106 -6.65 1.65 -1.81
C VAL A 106 -7.04 1.37 -3.24
N VAL A 107 -6.16 0.65 -3.95
CA VAL A 107 -6.38 0.25 -5.34
C VAL A 107 -6.66 -1.24 -5.37
N GLY A 108 -7.72 -1.65 -6.04
CA GLY A 108 -8.04 -3.06 -6.16
C GLY A 108 -9.16 -3.30 -7.15
N GLY A 109 -9.38 -4.59 -7.48
CA GLY A 109 -10.44 -5.00 -8.38
C GLY A 109 -11.83 -5.00 -7.77
N ALA A 110 -11.96 -4.67 -6.49
CA ALA A 110 -13.22 -4.72 -5.75
C ALA A 110 -13.69 -3.31 -5.37
N GLY A 111 -13.82 -2.45 -6.37
CA GLY A 111 -14.07 -1.02 -6.17
C GLY A 111 -15.34 -0.66 -5.42
N SER A 112 -16.27 -1.59 -5.27
CA SER A 112 -17.51 -1.36 -4.52
C SER A 112 -17.45 -1.84 -3.07
N LEU A 113 -16.36 -2.47 -2.65
CA LEU A 113 -16.23 -2.95 -1.28
C LEU A 113 -15.95 -1.81 -0.30
N TYR A 114 -16.43 -1.98 0.91
CA TYR A 114 -16.16 -1.07 2.02
C TYR A 114 -15.15 -1.71 2.95
N VAL A 115 -14.18 -0.93 3.41
CA VAL A 115 -13.19 -1.38 4.39
C VAL A 115 -13.52 -0.92 5.81
N GLY A 116 -14.56 -0.11 5.94
CA GLY A 116 -15.06 0.37 7.22
C GLY A 116 -16.27 1.25 6.99
N PRO A 117 -16.95 1.71 8.05
CA PRO A 117 -18.12 2.56 7.90
C PRO A 117 -17.80 3.81 7.10
N GLY A 118 -18.51 4.00 5.99
CA GLY A 118 -18.34 5.17 5.14
C GLY A 118 -17.08 5.20 4.30
N MET A 119 -16.28 4.13 4.30
CA MET A 119 -15.03 4.08 3.54
C MET A 119 -15.11 3.01 2.47
N ARG A 120 -14.87 3.37 1.23
CA ARG A 120 -14.79 2.45 0.10
C ARG A 120 -13.36 2.19 -0.29
N LEU A 121 -13.10 1.00 -0.86
CA LEU A 121 -11.79 0.67 -1.43
C LEU A 121 -11.43 1.61 -2.57
N LEU A 122 -12.39 1.91 -3.44
CA LEU A 122 -12.22 2.87 -4.52
C LEU A 122 -13.44 3.78 -4.58
N PRO A 123 -13.26 5.04 -5.00
CA PRO A 123 -14.43 5.88 -5.26
C PRO A 123 -15.22 5.30 -6.43
N PRO A 124 -16.53 5.48 -6.45
CA PRO A 124 -17.33 5.07 -7.61
C PRO A 124 -16.91 5.87 -8.83
N LEU A 125 -16.86 5.20 -9.94
CA LEU A 125 -16.56 5.85 -11.21
C LEU A 125 -17.81 6.48 -11.79
#